data_8af48c527d1fec8e09bfd03213a994e8
#
_entry.id   8af48c527d1fec8e09bfd03213a994e8
#
_cell.length_a   1.000
_cell.length_b   1.000
_cell.length_c   1.000
_cell.angle_alpha   90.00
_cell.angle_beta   90.00
_cell.angle_gamma   90.00
#
_symmetry.space_group_name_H-M   'P 1'
#
loop_
_entity.id
_entity.type
_entity.pdbx_description
1 polymer ?
#
loop_
_entity_poly.entity_id
_entity_poly.type
_entity_poly.pdbx_seq_one_letter_code
_entity_poly.pdbx_strand_id
1 'polypeptide(L)'
;MDITKANSEAWDKEVDDKNWWTRIIDEEKIINAKNGKPEIWVTPSVNVPLSWILPLKGKRVLNACGGGGQQTPILSAFGSLVTVIDISNKQLEQDRIALEKYNLKGEIVKGSVLSLPFEDQSFDHIVNPCSLNFIDDLDKVYSEFYRVLKKGGSLIFGISNPILYIFDDKKIEKKLKVKYTLPFSDTSSLSKKELERRLRKQDTVEFSHTLSSIISNLLDYGFVIDGFFSDSSGFEPLDSFVSDSYLAFKATKI
;
A
#
# COMPACT_ATOMS: atom_id res chain seq x y z
N MET A 1 -0.13 -7.32 -22.22
CA MET A 1 -0.21 -8.06 -20.93
C MET A 1 -1.14 -7.26 -20.03
N ASP A 2 -2.07 -7.92 -19.37
CA ASP A 2 -2.92 -7.30 -18.36
C ASP A 2 -2.21 -7.38 -16.98
N ILE A 3 -1.60 -6.27 -16.58
CA ILE A 3 -0.80 -6.16 -15.34
C ILE A 3 -1.70 -6.31 -14.12
N THR A 4 -2.88 -5.68 -14.14
CA THR A 4 -3.83 -5.74 -13.02
C THR A 4 -4.25 -7.18 -12.74
N LYS A 5 -4.55 -7.94 -13.79
CA LYS A 5 -4.88 -9.37 -13.67
C LYS A 5 -3.69 -10.17 -13.14
N ALA A 6 -2.49 -9.97 -13.69
CA ALA A 6 -1.29 -10.69 -13.24
C ALA A 6 -1.01 -10.43 -11.76
N ASN A 7 -1.08 -9.17 -11.31
CA ASN A 7 -0.88 -8.81 -9.91
C ASN A 7 -2.01 -9.31 -9.00
N SER A 8 -3.27 -9.34 -9.48
CA SER A 8 -4.37 -9.95 -8.72
C SER A 8 -4.12 -11.43 -8.44
N GLU A 9 -3.68 -12.20 -9.46
CA GLU A 9 -3.34 -13.62 -9.32
C GLU A 9 -2.12 -13.84 -8.41
N ALA A 10 -1.12 -12.96 -8.50
CA ALA A 10 0.06 -13.01 -7.64
C ALA A 10 -0.32 -12.76 -6.17
N TRP A 11 -1.14 -11.75 -5.88
CA TRP A 11 -1.60 -11.47 -4.52
C TRP A 11 -2.54 -12.55 -3.97
N ASP A 12 -3.34 -13.20 -4.81
CA ASP A 12 -4.11 -14.38 -4.42
C ASP A 12 -3.17 -15.53 -3.98
N LYS A 13 -2.07 -15.72 -4.72
CA LYS A 13 -1.04 -16.72 -4.37
C LYS A 13 -0.33 -16.40 -3.06
N GLU A 14 -0.03 -15.12 -2.77
CA GLU A 14 0.58 -14.72 -1.50
C GLU A 14 -0.25 -15.16 -0.29
N VAL A 15 -1.58 -15.12 -0.41
CA VAL A 15 -2.50 -15.63 0.63
C VAL A 15 -2.43 -17.15 0.72
N ASP A 16 -2.41 -17.87 -0.42
CA ASP A 16 -2.29 -19.34 -0.45
C ASP A 16 -0.98 -19.82 0.18
N ASP A 17 0.11 -19.11 -0.09
CA ASP A 17 1.43 -19.39 0.47
C ASP A 17 1.53 -18.99 1.96
N LYS A 18 0.49 -18.37 2.53
CA LYS A 18 0.40 -17.95 3.94
C LYS A 18 1.51 -16.99 4.35
N ASN A 19 1.92 -16.13 3.45
CA ASN A 19 2.93 -15.13 3.72
C ASN A 19 2.51 -14.22 4.87
N TRP A 20 3.44 -13.81 5.72
CA TRP A 20 3.12 -13.14 6.99
C TRP A 20 2.37 -11.80 6.78
N TRP A 21 2.64 -11.10 5.69
CA TRP A 21 1.95 -9.85 5.31
C TRP A 21 0.52 -10.03 4.80
N THR A 22 0.05 -11.28 4.66
CA THR A 22 -1.35 -11.60 4.31
C THR A 22 -2.12 -12.21 5.48
N ARG A 23 -1.52 -12.25 6.68
CA ARG A 23 -2.16 -12.83 7.85
C ARG A 23 -3.10 -11.84 8.51
N ILE A 24 -4.24 -12.36 8.93
CA ILE A 24 -5.21 -11.59 9.72
C ILE A 24 -4.54 -11.10 11.01
N ILE A 25 -4.82 -9.84 11.34
CA ILE A 25 -4.28 -9.19 12.53
C ILE A 25 -4.69 -9.91 13.84
N ASP A 26 -3.82 -9.87 14.83
CA ASP A 26 -4.07 -10.48 16.13
C ASP A 26 -5.11 -9.72 16.96
N GLU A 27 -5.80 -10.45 17.86
CA GLU A 27 -6.85 -9.90 18.72
C GLU A 27 -6.34 -8.77 19.62
N GLU A 28 -5.12 -8.85 20.10
CA GLU A 28 -4.49 -7.80 20.92
C GLU A 28 -4.52 -6.43 20.22
N LYS A 29 -4.20 -6.40 18.93
CA LYS A 29 -4.22 -5.15 18.14
C LYS A 29 -5.63 -4.58 18.01
N ILE A 30 -6.63 -5.45 17.90
CA ILE A 30 -8.05 -5.04 17.88
C ILE A 30 -8.47 -4.47 19.23
N ILE A 31 -8.08 -5.10 20.33
CA ILE A 31 -8.35 -4.59 21.69
C ILE A 31 -7.68 -3.22 21.89
N ASN A 32 -6.43 -3.08 21.48
CA ASN A 32 -5.71 -1.81 21.55
C ASN A 32 -6.42 -0.72 20.74
N ALA A 33 -6.88 -1.01 19.53
CA ALA A 33 -7.63 -0.07 18.71
C ALA A 33 -8.95 0.36 19.39
N LYS A 34 -9.74 -0.59 19.92
CA LYS A 34 -10.97 -0.30 20.69
C LYS A 34 -10.69 0.60 21.90
N ASN A 35 -9.52 0.48 22.51
CA ASN A 35 -9.06 1.28 23.65
C ASN A 35 -8.40 2.63 23.26
N GLY A 36 -8.52 3.04 22.01
CA GLY A 36 -7.99 4.33 21.56
C GLY A 36 -6.52 4.34 21.14
N LYS A 37 -5.90 3.17 20.98
CA LYS A 37 -4.50 3.00 20.59
C LYS A 37 -4.39 2.14 19.31
N PRO A 38 -4.92 2.59 18.16
CA PRO A 38 -4.80 1.86 16.91
C PRO A 38 -3.35 1.89 16.44
N GLU A 39 -2.88 0.76 15.95
CA GLU A 39 -1.59 0.64 15.26
C GLU A 39 -1.88 0.52 13.76
N ILE A 40 -1.48 1.52 12.99
CA ILE A 40 -1.73 1.59 11.55
C ILE A 40 -0.37 1.64 10.86
N TRP A 41 -0.19 0.80 9.85
CA TRP A 41 1.06 0.73 9.07
C TRP A 41 0.79 1.04 7.61
N VAL A 42 1.67 1.83 7.02
CA VAL A 42 1.78 2.01 5.56
C VAL A 42 3.15 1.57 5.05
N THR A 43 4.06 1.30 5.98
CA THR A 43 5.38 0.67 5.78
C THR A 43 5.51 -0.56 6.68
N PRO A 44 6.50 -1.45 6.49
CA PRO A 44 6.52 -2.75 7.16
C PRO A 44 6.56 -2.73 8.68
N SER A 45 7.26 -1.77 9.32
CA SER A 45 7.54 -1.86 10.75
C SER A 45 7.21 -0.59 11.57
N VAL A 46 7.10 0.58 10.93
CA VAL A 46 6.84 1.85 11.61
C VAL A 46 5.36 2.22 11.58
N ASN A 47 4.79 2.45 12.76
CA ASN A 47 3.42 2.92 12.88
C ASN A 47 3.25 4.34 12.34
N VAL A 48 2.15 4.57 11.63
CA VAL A 48 1.71 5.93 11.27
C VAL A 48 1.49 6.75 12.54
N PRO A 49 2.06 7.97 12.65
CA PRO A 49 1.76 8.85 13.77
C PRO A 49 0.26 9.12 13.85
N LEU A 50 -0.36 8.93 15.02
CA LEU A 50 -1.80 9.12 15.18
C LEU A 50 -2.28 10.52 14.81
N SER A 51 -1.42 11.53 14.98
CA SER A 51 -1.70 12.92 14.55
C SER A 51 -1.95 13.07 13.05
N TRP A 52 -1.53 12.10 12.23
CA TRP A 52 -1.73 12.13 10.78
C TRP A 52 -3.16 11.78 10.38
N ILE A 53 -3.84 10.98 11.19
CA ILE A 53 -5.12 10.38 10.81
C ILE A 53 -6.26 10.74 11.78
N LEU A 54 -5.97 11.30 12.94
CA LEU A 54 -7.02 11.72 13.87
C LEU A 54 -7.71 13.02 13.40
N PRO A 55 -9.03 13.15 13.65
CA PRO A 55 -9.91 12.18 14.29
C PRO A 55 -10.38 11.10 13.31
N LEU A 56 -10.45 9.82 13.76
CA LEU A 56 -10.93 8.69 12.94
C LEU A 56 -12.38 8.29 13.24
N LYS A 57 -12.84 8.45 14.49
CA LYS A 57 -14.17 7.99 14.89
C LYS A 57 -15.28 8.66 14.09
N GLY A 58 -16.09 7.84 13.42
CA GLY A 58 -17.16 8.29 12.55
C GLY A 58 -16.70 8.83 11.19
N LYS A 59 -15.40 8.82 10.90
CA LYS A 59 -14.84 9.25 9.61
C LYS A 59 -14.94 8.13 8.58
N ARG A 60 -15.17 8.52 7.33
CA ARG A 60 -15.13 7.58 6.19
C ARG A 60 -13.69 7.41 5.74
N VAL A 61 -13.18 6.20 5.84
CA VAL A 61 -11.79 5.87 5.51
C VAL A 61 -11.77 4.85 4.39
N LEU A 62 -11.06 5.15 3.32
CA LEU A 62 -10.74 4.19 2.27
C LEU A 62 -9.39 3.53 2.60
N ASN A 63 -9.40 2.22 2.81
CA ASN A 63 -8.19 1.40 2.85
C ASN A 63 -7.92 0.92 1.42
N ALA A 64 -7.07 1.62 0.69
CA ALA A 64 -6.82 1.41 -0.73
C ALA A 64 -5.67 0.43 -0.95
N CYS A 65 -5.88 -0.64 -1.72
CA CYS A 65 -4.95 -1.77 -1.88
C CYS A 65 -4.50 -2.33 -0.52
N GLY A 66 -5.41 -2.35 0.44
CA GLY A 66 -5.11 -2.70 1.82
C GLY A 66 -5.76 -4.00 2.26
N GLY A 67 -6.06 -4.90 1.33
CA GLY A 67 -6.56 -6.24 1.62
C GLY A 67 -5.60 -7.04 2.51
N GLY A 68 -6.10 -8.14 3.09
CA GLY A 68 -5.30 -9.04 3.92
C GLY A 68 -5.72 -9.13 5.38
N GLY A 69 -6.76 -8.40 5.80
CA GLY A 69 -7.29 -8.50 7.15
C GLY A 69 -6.42 -7.85 8.23
N GLN A 70 -5.68 -6.82 7.88
CA GLN A 70 -4.78 -6.10 8.80
C GLN A 70 -5.29 -4.70 9.13
N GLN A 71 -5.23 -3.75 8.19
CA GLN A 71 -5.59 -2.36 8.46
C GLN A 71 -7.10 -2.15 8.60
N THR A 72 -7.89 -2.81 7.76
CA THR A 72 -9.36 -2.69 7.77
C THR A 72 -9.98 -2.98 9.14
N PRO A 73 -9.69 -4.13 9.81
CA PRO A 73 -10.27 -4.39 11.11
C PRO A 73 -9.78 -3.45 12.21
N ILE A 74 -8.55 -2.94 12.16
CA ILE A 74 -8.03 -1.94 13.11
C ILE A 74 -8.79 -0.62 12.95
N LEU A 75 -8.94 -0.12 11.71
CA LEU A 75 -9.68 1.11 11.41
C LEU A 75 -11.14 1.01 11.86
N SER A 76 -11.78 -0.14 11.60
CA SER A 76 -13.14 -0.39 12.06
C SER A 76 -13.24 -0.46 13.59
N ALA A 77 -12.32 -1.17 14.26
CA ALA A 77 -12.28 -1.29 15.72
C ALA A 77 -12.10 0.04 16.42
N PHE A 78 -11.37 0.95 15.80
CA PHE A 78 -11.21 2.33 16.31
C PHE A 78 -12.44 3.21 16.08
N GLY A 79 -13.40 2.76 15.27
CA GLY A 79 -14.70 3.42 15.07
C GLY A 79 -14.83 4.23 13.79
N SER A 80 -13.98 4.02 12.78
CA SER A 80 -14.17 4.59 11.45
C SER A 80 -15.21 3.80 10.64
N LEU A 81 -15.81 4.48 9.66
CA LEU A 81 -16.62 3.88 8.60
C LEU A 81 -15.64 3.48 7.48
N VAL A 82 -15.10 2.25 7.57
CA VAL A 82 -14.04 1.78 6.66
C VAL A 82 -14.61 1.09 5.44
N THR A 83 -14.06 1.44 4.27
CA THR A 83 -14.22 0.71 3.01
C THR A 83 -12.84 0.22 2.59
N VAL A 84 -12.68 -1.06 2.29
CA VAL A 84 -11.47 -1.60 1.67
C VAL A 84 -11.69 -1.87 0.19
N ILE A 85 -10.72 -1.50 -0.64
CA ILE A 85 -10.69 -1.83 -2.06
C ILE A 85 -9.39 -2.53 -2.42
N ASP A 86 -9.49 -3.66 -3.11
CA ASP A 86 -8.34 -4.44 -3.58
C ASP A 86 -8.69 -5.18 -4.88
N ILE A 87 -7.68 -5.50 -5.68
CA ILE A 87 -7.82 -6.31 -6.90
C ILE A 87 -7.86 -7.81 -6.61
N SER A 88 -7.30 -8.27 -5.48
CA SER A 88 -7.20 -9.67 -5.08
C SER A 88 -8.46 -10.12 -4.33
N ASN A 89 -9.08 -11.21 -4.80
CA ASN A 89 -10.23 -11.80 -4.10
C ASN A 89 -9.83 -12.39 -2.76
N LYS A 90 -8.66 -13.03 -2.67
CA LYS A 90 -8.23 -13.70 -1.44
C LYS A 90 -7.79 -12.72 -0.36
N GLN A 91 -7.18 -11.60 -0.76
CA GLN A 91 -6.89 -10.51 0.17
C GLN A 91 -8.20 -9.94 0.77
N LEU A 92 -9.22 -9.70 -0.05
CA LEU A 92 -10.52 -9.23 0.41
C LEU A 92 -11.26 -10.27 1.27
N GLU A 93 -11.04 -11.57 1.01
CA GLU A 93 -11.60 -12.63 1.85
C GLU A 93 -10.97 -12.64 3.24
N GLN A 94 -9.66 -12.34 3.36
CA GLN A 94 -9.02 -12.17 4.67
C GLN A 94 -9.65 -11.01 5.46
N ASP A 95 -10.00 -9.90 4.80
CA ASP A 95 -10.73 -8.80 5.45
C ASP A 95 -12.11 -9.24 5.92
N ARG A 96 -12.86 -10.01 5.11
CA ARG A 96 -14.17 -10.52 5.50
C ARG A 96 -14.07 -11.40 6.74
N ILE A 97 -13.14 -12.37 6.73
CA ILE A 97 -12.88 -13.26 7.86
C ILE A 97 -12.49 -12.46 9.12
N ALA A 98 -11.63 -11.46 8.97
CA ALA A 98 -11.21 -10.61 10.10
C ALA A 98 -12.37 -9.80 10.69
N LEU A 99 -13.19 -9.17 9.84
CA LEU A 99 -14.35 -8.40 10.28
C LEU A 99 -15.38 -9.28 10.99
N GLU A 100 -15.66 -10.47 10.46
CA GLU A 100 -16.56 -11.45 11.08
C GLU A 100 -16.01 -11.95 12.41
N LYS A 101 -14.74 -12.38 12.44
CA LYS A 101 -14.05 -12.89 13.64
C LYS A 101 -14.13 -11.93 14.82
N TYR A 102 -13.98 -10.64 14.56
CA TYR A 102 -13.93 -9.61 15.61
C TYR A 102 -15.24 -8.84 15.79
N ASN A 103 -16.31 -9.28 15.11
CA ASN A 103 -17.62 -8.62 15.10
C ASN A 103 -17.53 -7.12 14.77
N LEU A 104 -16.84 -6.82 13.68
CA LEU A 104 -16.61 -5.47 13.17
C LEU A 104 -17.38 -5.25 11.87
N LYS A 105 -17.49 -3.96 11.46
CA LYS A 105 -18.18 -3.57 10.23
C LYS A 105 -17.21 -2.93 9.27
N GLY A 106 -17.33 -3.24 7.98
CA GLY A 106 -16.57 -2.62 6.89
C GLY A 106 -17.20 -2.97 5.56
N GLU A 107 -17.04 -2.11 4.60
CA GLU A 107 -17.41 -2.34 3.21
C GLU A 107 -16.23 -2.96 2.48
N ILE A 108 -16.48 -4.00 1.70
CA ILE A 108 -15.47 -4.73 0.93
C ILE A 108 -15.78 -4.59 -0.54
N VAL A 109 -14.90 -3.97 -1.29
CA VAL A 109 -15.07 -3.67 -2.71
C VAL A 109 -13.93 -4.30 -3.51
N LYS A 110 -14.26 -5.10 -4.52
CA LYS A 110 -13.28 -5.54 -5.51
C LYS A 110 -13.12 -4.48 -6.59
N GLY A 111 -11.92 -3.97 -6.78
CA GLY A 111 -11.66 -2.95 -7.78
C GLY A 111 -10.22 -2.50 -7.83
N SER A 112 -9.91 -1.65 -8.79
CA SER A 112 -8.58 -1.05 -8.97
C SER A 112 -8.60 0.41 -8.54
N VAL A 113 -7.52 0.86 -7.92
CA VAL A 113 -7.31 2.28 -7.59
C VAL A 113 -7.07 3.16 -8.82
N LEU A 114 -6.87 2.55 -9.98
CA LEU A 114 -6.83 3.24 -11.26
C LEU A 114 -8.22 3.75 -11.73
N SER A 115 -9.31 3.23 -11.14
CA SER A 115 -10.68 3.67 -11.42
C SER A 115 -11.56 3.33 -10.21
N LEU A 116 -11.63 4.23 -9.26
CA LEU A 116 -12.36 4.03 -8.02
C LEU A 116 -13.86 4.14 -8.24
N PRO A 117 -14.68 3.13 -7.84
CA PRO A 117 -16.12 3.13 -8.03
C PRO A 117 -16.85 3.95 -6.96
N PHE A 118 -16.29 5.09 -6.58
CA PHE A 118 -16.84 5.98 -5.57
C PHE A 118 -17.06 7.37 -6.13
N GLU A 119 -18.04 8.06 -5.56
CA GLU A 119 -18.31 9.45 -5.90
C GLU A 119 -17.20 10.38 -5.42
N ASP A 120 -17.11 11.56 -6.01
CA ASP A 120 -16.21 12.62 -5.59
C ASP A 120 -16.43 12.96 -4.11
N GLN A 121 -15.35 13.30 -3.42
CA GLN A 121 -15.40 13.75 -2.03
C GLN A 121 -16.12 12.79 -1.07
N SER A 122 -15.96 11.49 -1.28
CA SER A 122 -16.60 10.44 -0.46
C SER A 122 -15.88 10.15 0.84
N PHE A 123 -14.56 10.37 0.91
CA PHE A 123 -13.73 9.94 2.04
C PHE A 123 -13.06 11.10 2.77
N ASP A 124 -12.95 10.96 4.09
CA ASP A 124 -12.19 11.87 4.94
C ASP A 124 -10.69 11.54 4.92
N HIS A 125 -10.35 10.24 4.82
CA HIS A 125 -8.97 9.75 4.76
C HIS A 125 -8.85 8.60 3.77
N ILE A 126 -7.67 8.50 3.14
CA ILE A 126 -7.22 7.31 2.41
C ILE A 126 -5.97 6.79 3.13
N VAL A 127 -5.95 5.50 3.43
CA VAL A 127 -4.77 4.76 3.89
C VAL A 127 -4.37 3.80 2.78
N ASN A 128 -3.12 3.88 2.33
CA ASN A 128 -2.61 3.05 1.25
C ASN A 128 -1.26 2.42 1.68
N PRO A 129 -1.26 1.19 2.19
CA PRO A 129 -0.03 0.47 2.50
C PRO A 129 0.79 0.21 1.23
N CYS A 130 2.10 0.03 1.37
CA CYS A 130 3.07 -0.15 0.28
C CYS A 130 2.54 -0.99 -0.90
N SER A 131 1.89 -0.34 -1.85
CA SER A 131 1.25 -0.98 -3.00
C SER A 131 1.49 -0.26 -4.33
N LEU A 132 1.91 1.01 -4.27
CA LEU A 132 2.06 1.84 -5.47
C LEU A 132 3.17 1.35 -6.40
N ASN A 133 4.10 0.57 -5.88
CA ASN A 133 5.12 -0.10 -6.68
C ASN A 133 4.59 -1.28 -7.54
N PHE A 134 3.33 -1.66 -7.40
CA PHE A 134 2.67 -2.66 -8.25
C PHE A 134 1.79 -2.04 -9.34
N ILE A 135 1.82 -0.71 -9.48
CA ILE A 135 0.98 0.07 -10.39
C ILE A 135 1.88 0.92 -11.28
N ASP A 136 1.66 0.85 -12.59
CA ASP A 136 2.48 1.58 -13.58
C ASP A 136 2.09 3.06 -13.73
N ASP A 137 0.81 3.37 -13.57
CA ASP A 137 0.27 4.73 -13.74
C ASP A 137 -0.03 5.41 -12.39
N LEU A 138 1.02 5.98 -11.80
CA LEU A 138 0.92 6.69 -10.52
C LEU A 138 0.11 7.99 -10.63
N ASP A 139 0.16 8.64 -11.79
CA ASP A 139 -0.60 9.86 -12.06
C ASP A 139 -2.11 9.60 -11.96
N LYS A 140 -2.56 8.52 -12.61
CA LYS A 140 -3.97 8.10 -12.56
C LYS A 140 -4.42 7.76 -11.14
N VAL A 141 -3.57 7.11 -10.34
CA VAL A 141 -3.88 6.80 -8.94
C VAL A 141 -4.08 8.08 -8.13
N TYR A 142 -3.18 9.05 -8.25
CA TYR A 142 -3.29 10.30 -7.50
C TYR A 142 -4.49 11.15 -7.94
N SER A 143 -4.82 11.14 -9.24
CA SER A 143 -6.05 11.73 -9.75
C SER A 143 -7.29 11.16 -9.05
N GLU A 144 -7.39 9.84 -8.98
CA GLU A 144 -8.52 9.16 -8.34
C GLU A 144 -8.55 9.39 -6.82
N PHE A 145 -7.40 9.31 -6.15
CA PHE A 145 -7.31 9.62 -4.72
C PHE A 145 -7.71 11.06 -4.41
N TYR A 146 -7.23 12.02 -5.23
CA TYR A 146 -7.63 13.40 -5.08
C TYR A 146 -9.13 13.58 -5.30
N ARG A 147 -9.70 12.96 -6.33
CA ARG A 147 -11.13 13.04 -6.66
C ARG A 147 -12.01 12.58 -5.49
N VAL A 148 -11.73 11.39 -4.94
CA VAL A 148 -12.58 10.80 -3.90
C VAL A 148 -12.35 11.36 -2.50
N LEU A 149 -11.23 12.04 -2.24
CA LEU A 149 -10.98 12.73 -0.99
C LEU A 149 -11.80 14.01 -0.88
N LYS A 150 -12.36 14.27 0.30
CA LYS A 150 -12.95 15.55 0.66
C LYS A 150 -11.87 16.63 0.76
N LYS A 151 -12.26 17.88 0.59
CA LYS A 151 -11.39 19.01 0.94
C LYS A 151 -11.02 18.94 2.42
N GLY A 152 -9.73 19.12 2.73
CA GLY A 152 -9.16 18.91 4.05
C GLY A 152 -8.93 17.44 4.43
N GLY A 153 -9.29 16.51 3.55
CA GLY A 153 -9.02 15.08 3.72
C GLY A 153 -7.55 14.74 3.48
N SER A 154 -7.07 13.63 4.04
CA SER A 154 -5.67 13.22 3.93
C SER A 154 -5.48 11.87 3.25
N LEU A 155 -4.48 11.80 2.41
CA LEU A 155 -3.88 10.58 1.85
C LEU A 155 -2.65 10.24 2.71
N ILE A 156 -2.64 9.05 3.29
CA ILE A 156 -1.52 8.50 4.05
C ILE A 156 -1.09 7.24 3.33
N PHE A 157 0.12 7.24 2.80
CA PHE A 157 0.59 6.11 2.00
C PHE A 157 2.05 5.78 2.25
N GLY A 158 2.39 4.51 2.01
CA GLY A 158 3.75 4.01 1.97
C GLY A 158 4.14 3.59 0.57
N ILE A 159 5.43 3.68 0.26
CA ILE A 159 5.99 3.22 -1.00
C ILE A 159 7.42 2.71 -0.78
N SER A 160 7.82 1.70 -1.53
CA SER A 160 9.22 1.30 -1.58
C SER A 160 10.09 2.43 -2.13
N ASN A 161 11.21 2.70 -1.47
CA ASN A 161 12.15 3.70 -1.98
C ASN A 161 12.64 3.29 -3.38
N PRO A 162 12.51 4.16 -4.40
CA PRO A 162 12.96 3.84 -5.75
C PRO A 162 14.38 3.31 -5.86
N ILE A 163 15.27 3.72 -4.96
CA ILE A 163 16.67 3.28 -4.94
C ILE A 163 16.81 1.76 -4.84
N LEU A 164 15.85 1.05 -4.25
CA LEU A 164 15.90 -0.40 -4.10
C LEU A 164 15.92 -1.11 -5.46
N TYR A 165 15.30 -0.51 -6.46
CA TYR A 165 15.15 -1.09 -7.79
C TYR A 165 16.38 -0.98 -8.69
N ILE A 166 17.47 -0.31 -8.24
CA ILE A 166 18.73 -0.33 -9.00
C ILE A 166 19.52 -1.61 -8.78
N PHE A 167 19.21 -2.36 -7.71
CA PHE A 167 19.97 -3.55 -7.32
C PHE A 167 19.48 -4.83 -8.03
N ASP A 168 20.38 -5.82 -8.14
CA ASP A 168 20.04 -7.17 -8.57
C ASP A 168 19.32 -7.89 -7.41
N ASP A 169 18.00 -8.01 -7.48
CA ASP A 169 17.14 -8.64 -6.47
C ASP A 169 17.57 -10.06 -6.09
N LYS A 170 18.10 -10.83 -7.06
CA LYS A 170 18.58 -12.21 -6.85
C LYS A 170 19.78 -12.33 -5.92
N LYS A 171 20.44 -11.23 -5.61
CA LYS A 171 21.68 -11.21 -4.82
C LYS A 171 21.64 -10.28 -3.63
N ILE A 172 20.53 -9.58 -3.45
CA ILE A 172 20.39 -8.51 -2.45
C ILE A 172 20.74 -9.00 -1.03
N GLU A 173 20.41 -10.23 -0.70
CA GLU A 173 20.72 -10.85 0.60
C GLU A 173 22.20 -11.22 0.80
N LYS A 174 22.98 -11.25 -0.28
CA LYS A 174 24.40 -11.69 -0.23
C LYS A 174 25.36 -10.58 -0.58
N LYS A 175 25.00 -9.76 -1.56
CA LYS A 175 25.84 -8.70 -2.09
C LYS A 175 25.00 -7.71 -2.88
N LEU A 176 25.05 -6.45 -2.49
CA LEU A 176 24.44 -5.40 -3.31
C LEU A 176 25.22 -5.22 -4.61
N LYS A 177 24.51 -5.33 -5.71
CA LYS A 177 25.06 -5.12 -7.05
C LYS A 177 24.11 -4.24 -7.83
N VAL A 178 24.57 -3.06 -8.21
CA VAL A 178 23.82 -2.19 -9.13
C VAL A 178 23.70 -2.88 -10.49
N LYS A 179 22.48 -2.95 -11.02
CA LYS A 179 22.14 -3.65 -12.27
C LYS A 179 21.22 -2.84 -13.17
N TYR A 180 20.28 -2.11 -12.58
CA TYR A 180 19.23 -1.44 -13.31
C TYR A 180 19.33 0.08 -13.18
N THR A 181 18.59 0.80 -14.02
CA THR A 181 18.40 2.25 -14.00
C THR A 181 17.01 2.61 -13.50
N LEU A 182 16.84 3.83 -12.99
CA LEU A 182 15.52 4.38 -12.63
C LEU A 182 15.00 5.31 -13.74
N PRO A 183 13.69 5.34 -13.99
CA PRO A 183 12.69 4.48 -13.37
C PRO A 183 12.83 3.02 -13.84
N PHE A 184 12.51 2.07 -12.94
CA PHE A 184 12.53 0.65 -13.24
C PHE A 184 11.11 0.16 -13.56
N SER A 185 11.02 -0.81 -14.44
CA SER A 185 9.78 -1.56 -14.69
C SER A 185 10.12 -2.98 -15.09
N ASP A 186 9.46 -3.95 -14.48
CA ASP A 186 9.62 -5.37 -14.87
C ASP A 186 9.35 -5.57 -16.37
N THR A 187 8.43 -4.81 -16.93
CA THR A 187 8.02 -4.96 -18.34
C THR A 187 9.05 -4.44 -19.34
N SER A 188 9.91 -3.51 -18.95
CA SER A 188 10.92 -2.90 -19.84
C SER A 188 12.36 -3.13 -19.41
N SER A 189 12.62 -3.34 -18.11
CA SER A 189 13.96 -3.47 -17.56
C SER A 189 14.44 -4.92 -17.49
N LEU A 190 13.50 -5.88 -17.42
CA LEU A 190 13.83 -7.31 -17.47
C LEU A 190 13.95 -7.83 -18.89
N SER A 191 14.81 -8.83 -19.08
CA SER A 191 14.78 -9.61 -20.31
C SER A 191 13.46 -10.36 -20.44
N LYS A 192 13.03 -10.64 -21.69
CA LYS A 192 11.82 -11.42 -21.97
C LYS A 192 11.76 -12.73 -21.18
N LYS A 193 12.89 -13.44 -21.10
CA LYS A 193 13.02 -14.69 -20.34
C LYS A 193 12.83 -14.50 -18.83
N GLU A 194 13.33 -13.41 -18.28
CA GLU A 194 13.17 -13.10 -16.84
C GLU A 194 11.73 -12.73 -16.52
N LEU A 195 11.09 -11.89 -17.34
CA LEU A 195 9.70 -11.54 -17.20
C LEU A 195 8.77 -12.77 -17.30
N GLU A 196 8.95 -13.60 -18.33
CA GLU A 196 8.19 -14.84 -18.49
C GLU A 196 8.37 -15.81 -17.31
N ARG A 197 9.56 -15.87 -16.72
CA ARG A 197 9.80 -16.67 -15.50
C ARG A 197 9.03 -16.10 -14.31
N ARG A 198 9.02 -14.78 -14.10
CA ARG A 198 8.29 -14.10 -13.03
C ARG A 198 6.80 -14.38 -13.13
N LEU A 199 6.23 -14.19 -14.32
CA LEU A 199 4.81 -14.48 -14.59
C LEU A 199 4.43 -15.94 -14.38
N ARG A 200 5.30 -16.90 -14.79
CA ARG A 200 5.05 -18.34 -14.55
C ARG A 200 5.08 -18.71 -13.07
N LYS A 201 5.83 -17.99 -12.26
CA LYS A 201 5.86 -18.16 -10.80
C LYS A 201 4.71 -17.46 -10.10
N GLN A 202 3.93 -16.68 -10.84
CA GLN A 202 2.94 -15.76 -10.27
C GLN A 202 3.59 -14.80 -9.26
N ASP A 203 4.82 -14.35 -9.54
CA ASP A 203 5.43 -13.24 -8.81
C ASP A 203 4.79 -11.92 -9.27
N THR A 204 4.69 -10.93 -8.39
CA THR A 204 4.15 -9.60 -8.73
C THR A 204 4.94 -8.93 -9.85
N VAL A 205 4.27 -8.13 -10.66
CA VAL A 205 4.88 -7.21 -11.62
C VAL A 205 5.07 -5.87 -10.95
N GLU A 206 6.30 -5.38 -10.94
CA GLU A 206 6.71 -4.22 -10.17
C GLU A 206 7.22 -3.06 -11.01
N PHE A 207 7.05 -1.87 -10.46
CA PHE A 207 7.46 -0.59 -11.03
C PHE A 207 8.16 0.25 -9.97
N SER A 208 9.26 0.87 -10.34
CA SER A 208 9.87 1.91 -9.52
C SER A 208 9.57 3.26 -10.16
N HIS A 209 8.79 4.04 -9.49
CA HIS A 209 8.62 5.45 -9.84
C HIS A 209 9.87 6.24 -9.44
N THR A 210 10.12 7.40 -10.05
CA THR A 210 11.17 8.28 -9.55
C THR A 210 10.67 9.04 -8.31
N LEU A 211 11.57 9.40 -7.39
CA LEU A 211 11.18 10.23 -6.25
C LEU A 211 10.55 11.55 -6.70
N SER A 212 11.04 12.12 -7.82
CA SER A 212 10.45 13.32 -8.42
C SER A 212 9.00 13.08 -8.82
N SER A 213 8.67 11.98 -9.54
CA SER A 213 7.29 11.72 -9.95
C SER A 213 6.36 11.42 -8.77
N ILE A 214 6.85 10.73 -7.72
CA ILE A 214 6.09 10.48 -6.50
C ILE A 214 5.66 11.80 -5.85
N ILE A 215 6.55 12.80 -5.80
CA ILE A 215 6.30 14.08 -5.14
C ILE A 215 5.58 15.04 -6.08
N SER A 216 6.09 15.24 -7.31
CA SER A 216 5.53 16.23 -8.23
C SER A 216 4.08 15.97 -8.57
N ASN A 217 3.72 14.71 -8.88
CA ASN A 217 2.34 14.37 -9.22
C ASN A 217 1.36 14.69 -8.07
N LEU A 218 1.76 14.47 -6.81
CA LEU A 218 0.93 14.89 -5.66
C LEU A 218 0.70 16.41 -5.64
N LEU A 219 1.78 17.17 -5.81
CA LEU A 219 1.74 18.64 -5.78
C LEU A 219 0.92 19.20 -6.97
N ASP A 220 1.06 18.60 -8.15
CA ASP A 220 0.34 18.98 -9.36
C ASP A 220 -1.18 18.80 -9.24
N TYR A 221 -1.64 17.80 -8.49
CA TYR A 221 -3.06 17.64 -8.14
C TYR A 221 -3.53 18.59 -7.03
N GLY A 222 -2.66 19.30 -6.35
CA GLY A 222 -3.00 20.25 -5.28
C GLY A 222 -2.99 19.63 -3.88
N PHE A 223 -2.27 18.54 -3.69
CA PHE A 223 -1.96 18.06 -2.35
C PHE A 223 -0.84 18.92 -1.71
N VAL A 224 -0.89 19.05 -0.40
CA VAL A 224 0.21 19.56 0.42
C VAL A 224 0.78 18.40 1.21
N ILE A 225 2.06 18.12 1.04
CA ILE A 225 2.75 17.10 1.84
C ILE A 225 3.06 17.73 3.21
N ASP A 226 2.40 17.24 4.25
CA ASP A 226 2.47 17.76 5.63
C ASP A 226 2.93 16.69 6.65
N GLY A 227 3.41 15.54 6.16
CA GLY A 227 4.05 14.51 6.98
C GLY A 227 4.93 13.59 6.16
N PHE A 228 6.04 13.17 6.78
CA PHE A 228 6.99 12.22 6.18
C PHE A 228 7.73 11.45 7.29
N PHE A 229 7.92 10.15 7.07
CA PHE A 229 8.91 9.35 7.79
C PHE A 229 9.44 8.25 6.85
N SER A 230 10.52 7.60 7.25
CA SER A 230 11.10 6.44 6.56
C SER A 230 11.15 5.22 7.46
N ASP A 231 11.28 4.06 6.83
CA ASP A 231 11.37 2.76 7.49
C ASP A 231 12.46 1.93 6.81
N SER A 232 13.10 1.04 7.56
CA SER A 232 14.13 0.15 7.06
C SER A 232 13.54 -1.12 6.45
N SER A 233 14.37 -1.89 5.74
CA SER A 233 13.94 -3.19 5.20
C SER A 233 13.91 -4.29 6.25
N GLY A 234 14.69 -4.17 7.31
CA GLY A 234 14.96 -5.21 8.29
C GLY A 234 15.96 -6.29 7.80
N PHE A 235 16.61 -6.06 6.66
CA PHE A 235 17.53 -7.03 6.05
C PHE A 235 18.93 -6.47 5.81
N GLU A 236 19.93 -7.25 6.21
CA GLU A 236 21.32 -6.99 5.84
C GLU A 236 21.72 -7.77 4.56
N PRO A 237 22.63 -7.25 3.73
CA PRO A 237 23.38 -6.00 3.91
C PRO A 237 22.68 -4.72 3.42
N LEU A 238 21.38 -4.78 3.05
CA LEU A 238 20.70 -3.66 2.46
C LEU A 238 20.64 -2.45 3.40
N ASP A 239 20.23 -2.65 4.65
CA ASP A 239 20.05 -1.57 5.63
C ASP A 239 21.37 -0.87 6.01
N SER A 240 22.53 -1.56 5.84
CA SER A 240 23.84 -0.93 6.00
C SER A 240 24.15 0.13 4.92
N PHE A 241 23.45 0.11 3.78
CA PHE A 241 23.68 1.03 2.66
C PHE A 241 22.47 1.92 2.37
N VAL A 242 21.26 1.42 2.65
CA VAL A 242 19.99 2.11 2.40
C VAL A 242 19.12 1.98 3.63
N SER A 243 19.26 2.91 4.57
CA SER A 243 18.47 2.94 5.81
C SER A 243 16.99 3.22 5.55
N ASP A 244 16.68 3.99 4.50
CA ASP A 244 15.35 4.44 4.14
C ASP A 244 14.77 3.57 3.02
N SER A 245 14.58 2.28 3.29
CA SER A 245 14.09 1.31 2.31
C SER A 245 12.61 1.52 1.96
N TYR A 246 11.85 2.10 2.86
CA TYR A 246 10.45 2.49 2.64
C TYR A 246 10.23 3.94 3.04
N LEU A 247 9.33 4.61 2.32
CA LEU A 247 8.99 6.01 2.53
C LEU A 247 7.49 6.11 2.82
N ALA A 248 7.13 6.86 3.84
CA ALA A 248 5.75 7.15 4.19
C ALA A 248 5.46 8.64 4.11
N PHE A 249 4.32 8.98 3.53
CA PHE A 249 3.88 10.34 3.33
C PHE A 249 2.48 10.55 3.90
N LYS A 250 2.25 11.75 4.42
CA LYS A 250 0.92 12.31 4.57
C LYS A 250 0.78 13.48 3.60
N ALA A 251 -0.28 13.46 2.82
CA ALA A 251 -0.61 14.53 1.89
C ALA A 251 -2.07 14.97 2.11
N THR A 252 -2.28 16.26 2.33
CA THR A 252 -3.60 16.84 2.60
C THR A 252 -4.14 17.54 1.36
N LYS A 253 -5.40 17.26 0.99
CA LYS A 253 -6.13 17.95 -0.09
C LYS A 253 -6.60 19.33 0.40
N ILE A 254 -6.15 20.40 -0.24
CA ILE A 254 -6.50 21.79 0.10
C ILE A 254 -7.59 22.37 -0.81
#